data_7771c0e52fa95606b34af0df7ded1879
#
_entry.id   7771c0e52fa95606b34af0df7ded1879
#
_cell.length_a   1.000
_cell.length_b   1.000
_cell.length_c   1.000
_cell.angle_alpha   90.00
_cell.angle_beta   90.00
_cell.angle_gamma   90.00
#
_symmetry.space_group_name_H-M   'P 1'
#
loop_
_entity.id
_entity.type
_entity.pdbx_description
1 polymer ?
#
loop_
_entity_poly.entity_id
_entity_poly.type
_entity_poly.pdbx_seq_one_letter_code
_entity_poly.pdbx_strand_id
1 'polypeptide(L)'
;DNTPTLYSKVEAMRGQKSSIILPDGTSVILNSESSIMYGTDYNNSNRTVELQGEAYFDVKQNQTLPFTVKAGDLSITAKGTAFNVRAYLDENYISTTLTEGKVEIKTPNETMHMLPNERVEYNSQNKTASTIKLENAILSVGWLNDQLSFESATLAEVANNLSRAYNIVIEFSSESIKEQRYTGRIDNNSLHSVLRILSLTSPVEYK
;
A
#
# COMPACT_ATOMS: atom_id res chain seq x y z
N ASP A 1 -33.98 -1.64 -12.83
CA ASP A 1 -33.19 -0.76 -13.71
C ASP A 1 -31.79 -1.33 -13.85
N ASN A 2 -31.49 -1.89 -15.04
CA ASN A 2 -30.19 -2.48 -15.34
C ASN A 2 -29.33 -1.44 -16.08
N THR A 3 -29.16 -0.25 -15.45
CA THR A 3 -28.27 0.77 -15.99
C THR A 3 -26.84 0.29 -15.72
N PRO A 4 -25.97 0.17 -16.73
CA PRO A 4 -24.60 -0.27 -16.51
C PRO A 4 -23.89 0.74 -15.62
N THR A 5 -23.29 0.28 -14.54
CA THR A 5 -22.45 1.11 -13.68
C THR A 5 -21.19 1.49 -14.47
N LEU A 6 -21.02 2.77 -14.75
CA LEU A 6 -19.77 3.29 -15.28
C LEU A 6 -18.77 3.45 -14.16
N TYR A 7 -17.48 3.25 -14.46
CA TYR A 7 -16.41 3.37 -13.49
C TYR A 7 -15.45 4.48 -13.89
N SER A 8 -14.99 5.22 -12.89
CA SER A 8 -13.85 6.13 -12.98
C SER A 8 -12.62 5.40 -12.48
N LYS A 9 -11.51 5.48 -13.21
CA LYS A 9 -10.19 4.92 -12.83
C LYS A 9 -9.17 6.03 -12.74
N VAL A 10 -8.36 6.00 -11.68
CA VAL A 10 -7.18 6.87 -11.49
C VAL A 10 -5.97 5.97 -11.32
N GLU A 11 -4.88 6.30 -12.01
CA GLU A 11 -3.66 5.50 -12.03
C GLU A 11 -2.42 6.35 -11.72
N ALA A 12 -1.47 5.73 -11.05
CA ALA A 12 -0.08 6.17 -10.94
C ALA A 12 0.79 5.14 -11.67
N MET A 13 1.49 5.57 -12.70
CA MET A 13 2.41 4.72 -13.46
C MET A 13 3.66 4.41 -12.63
N ARG A 14 4.47 3.45 -13.09
CA ARG A 14 5.81 3.21 -12.50
C ARG A 14 6.64 4.49 -12.53
N GLY A 15 7.37 4.75 -11.46
CA GLY A 15 8.17 5.97 -11.29
C GLY A 15 7.35 7.24 -10.97
N GLN A 16 6.05 7.12 -10.76
CA GLN A 16 5.15 8.25 -10.49
C GLN A 16 4.28 7.99 -9.28
N LYS A 17 3.83 9.08 -8.65
CA LYS A 17 2.74 9.11 -7.68
C LYS A 17 1.61 9.96 -8.24
N SER A 18 0.39 9.66 -7.84
CA SER A 18 -0.79 10.44 -8.20
C SER A 18 -1.59 10.80 -6.96
N SER A 19 -2.22 11.96 -6.95
CA SER A 19 -3.14 12.35 -5.88
C SER A 19 -4.49 12.75 -6.44
N ILE A 20 -5.55 12.40 -5.74
CA ILE A 20 -6.92 12.75 -6.10
C ILE A 20 -7.72 13.08 -4.84
N ILE A 21 -8.65 14.02 -4.98
CA ILE A 21 -9.74 14.23 -4.02
C ILE A 21 -10.99 13.61 -4.63
N LEU A 22 -11.54 12.61 -3.95
CA LEU A 22 -12.76 11.92 -4.35
C LEU A 22 -14.00 12.82 -4.17
N PRO A 23 -15.14 12.50 -4.81
CA PRO A 23 -16.35 13.35 -4.72
C PRO A 23 -16.90 13.58 -3.32
N ASP A 24 -16.54 12.75 -2.34
CA ASP A 24 -16.91 12.90 -0.92
C ASP A 24 -15.94 13.77 -0.10
N GLY A 25 -14.86 14.23 -0.74
CA GLY A 25 -13.79 14.99 -0.12
C GLY A 25 -12.68 14.16 0.52
N THR A 26 -12.70 12.82 0.36
CA THR A 26 -11.60 11.93 0.77
C THR A 26 -10.38 12.20 -0.12
N SER A 27 -9.21 12.39 0.51
CA SER A 27 -7.93 12.50 -0.19
C SER A 27 -7.30 11.12 -0.36
N VAL A 28 -6.82 10.83 -1.56
CA VAL A 28 -6.09 9.59 -1.87
C VAL A 28 -4.79 9.94 -2.55
N ILE A 29 -3.69 9.34 -2.07
CA ILE A 29 -2.39 9.40 -2.72
C ILE A 29 -2.05 7.97 -3.17
N LEU A 30 -1.83 7.80 -4.47
CA LEU A 30 -1.41 6.53 -5.07
C LEU A 30 0.11 6.49 -5.17
N ASN A 31 0.70 5.39 -4.71
CA ASN A 31 2.10 5.09 -4.95
C ASN A 31 2.33 4.58 -6.38
N SER A 32 3.58 4.42 -6.77
CA SER A 32 3.97 3.92 -8.11
C SER A 32 3.31 2.57 -8.43
N GLU A 33 2.90 2.40 -9.69
CA GLU A 33 2.24 1.19 -10.20
C GLU A 33 0.95 0.86 -9.44
N SER A 34 0.12 1.87 -9.18
CA SER A 34 -1.11 1.72 -8.40
C SER A 34 -2.30 2.34 -9.09
N SER A 35 -3.47 1.81 -8.82
CA SER A 35 -4.73 2.38 -9.34
C SER A 35 -5.88 2.21 -8.36
N ILE A 36 -6.81 3.17 -8.40
CA ILE A 36 -8.14 3.03 -7.77
C ILE A 36 -9.23 3.14 -8.82
N MET A 37 -10.33 2.45 -8.54
CA MET A 37 -11.54 2.48 -9.37
C MET A 37 -12.77 2.65 -8.47
N TYR A 38 -13.74 3.45 -8.91
CA TYR A 38 -15.02 3.65 -8.21
C TYR A 38 -16.15 3.89 -9.21
N GLY A 39 -17.35 3.47 -8.84
CA GLY A 39 -18.53 3.57 -9.68
C GLY A 39 -19.17 4.96 -9.69
N THR A 40 -20.06 5.23 -10.65
CA THR A 40 -20.82 6.48 -10.78
C THR A 40 -21.81 6.71 -9.64
N ASP A 41 -22.12 5.67 -8.87
CA ASP A 41 -22.95 5.70 -7.65
C ASP A 41 -22.16 6.03 -6.38
N TYR A 42 -20.84 6.26 -6.50
CA TYR A 42 -19.98 6.68 -5.40
C TYR A 42 -20.47 7.99 -4.78
N ASN A 43 -20.48 8.06 -3.46
CA ASN A 43 -20.99 9.15 -2.64
C ASN A 43 -22.52 9.39 -2.72
N ASN A 44 -23.26 8.53 -3.44
CA ASN A 44 -24.72 8.53 -3.43
C ASN A 44 -25.26 7.38 -2.57
N SER A 45 -25.00 6.14 -2.98
CA SER A 45 -25.45 4.93 -2.31
C SER A 45 -24.34 4.19 -1.56
N ASN A 46 -23.09 4.42 -1.94
CA ASN A 46 -21.90 3.81 -1.31
C ASN A 46 -20.67 4.74 -1.41
N ARG A 47 -19.61 4.39 -0.67
CA ARG A 47 -18.28 5.01 -0.74
C ARG A 47 -17.23 3.92 -0.90
N THR A 48 -17.38 3.10 -1.95
CA THR A 48 -16.50 1.95 -2.21
C THR A 48 -15.53 2.27 -3.33
N VAL A 49 -14.25 1.99 -3.08
CA VAL A 49 -13.18 2.02 -4.09
C VAL A 49 -12.52 0.65 -4.17
N GLU A 50 -12.07 0.27 -5.36
CA GLU A 50 -11.24 -0.91 -5.59
C GLU A 50 -9.79 -0.45 -5.77
N LEU A 51 -8.86 -1.06 -5.03
CA LEU A 51 -7.43 -0.73 -5.06
C LEU A 51 -6.62 -1.88 -5.65
N GLN A 52 -5.72 -1.53 -6.56
CA GLN A 52 -4.55 -2.33 -6.94
C GLN A 52 -3.29 -1.52 -6.67
N GLY A 53 -2.28 -2.14 -6.04
CA GLY A 53 -1.04 -1.46 -5.67
C GLY A 53 -1.11 -0.85 -4.28
N GLU A 54 -0.55 0.32 -4.07
CA GLU A 54 -0.45 0.96 -2.75
C GLU A 54 -1.06 2.36 -2.77
N ALA A 55 -1.88 2.65 -1.76
CA ALA A 55 -2.49 3.96 -1.58
C ALA A 55 -2.59 4.36 -0.11
N TYR A 56 -2.43 5.65 0.13
CA TYR A 56 -2.75 6.28 1.40
C TYR A 56 -4.08 7.02 1.28
N PHE A 57 -4.95 6.79 2.25
CA PHE A 57 -6.29 7.36 2.31
C PHE A 57 -6.39 8.27 3.55
N ASP A 58 -6.77 9.52 3.33
CA ASP A 58 -7.24 10.43 4.37
C ASP A 58 -8.74 10.61 4.18
N VAL A 59 -9.51 9.80 4.91
CA VAL A 59 -10.93 9.59 4.67
C VAL A 59 -11.75 10.70 5.34
N LYS A 60 -12.53 11.41 4.54
CA LYS A 60 -13.50 12.39 5.03
C LYS A 60 -14.52 11.73 5.96
N GLN A 61 -14.66 12.27 7.18
CA GLN A 61 -15.56 11.72 8.17
C GLN A 61 -17.01 11.70 7.68
N ASN A 62 -17.63 10.52 7.76
CA ASN A 62 -19.06 10.31 7.54
C ASN A 62 -19.53 9.08 8.33
N GLN A 63 -20.43 9.31 9.29
CA GLN A 63 -20.90 8.26 10.19
C GLN A 63 -22.01 7.40 9.57
N THR A 64 -22.72 7.92 8.58
CA THR A 64 -23.88 7.27 7.99
C THR A 64 -23.52 6.44 6.76
N LEU A 65 -22.50 6.86 6.01
CA LEU A 65 -22.04 6.17 4.81
C LEU A 65 -20.53 5.85 4.94
N PRO A 66 -20.17 4.64 5.42
CA PRO A 66 -18.77 4.26 5.59
C PRO A 66 -17.99 4.23 4.27
N PHE A 67 -16.71 4.59 4.33
CA PHE A 67 -15.78 4.42 3.21
C PHE A 67 -15.21 3.01 3.22
N THR A 68 -15.17 2.35 2.07
CA THR A 68 -14.67 0.98 1.95
C THR A 68 -13.65 0.87 0.83
N VAL A 69 -12.48 0.33 1.15
CA VAL A 69 -11.46 -0.09 0.17
C VAL A 69 -11.58 -1.60 -0.03
N LYS A 70 -11.78 -2.03 -1.27
CA LYS A 70 -11.65 -3.42 -1.68
C LYS A 70 -10.26 -3.63 -2.24
N ALA A 71 -9.51 -4.57 -1.68
CA ALA A 71 -8.15 -4.91 -2.06
C ALA A 71 -7.97 -6.43 -2.02
N GLY A 72 -7.94 -7.08 -3.18
CA GLY A 72 -7.97 -8.53 -3.26
C GLY A 72 -9.17 -9.12 -2.51
N ASP A 73 -8.89 -10.02 -1.55
CA ASP A 73 -9.91 -10.66 -0.71
C ASP A 73 -10.39 -9.78 0.46
N LEU A 74 -9.77 -8.62 0.67
CA LEU A 74 -10.06 -7.76 1.83
C LEU A 74 -11.10 -6.69 1.52
N SER A 75 -11.91 -6.39 2.55
CA SER A 75 -12.78 -5.22 2.60
C SER A 75 -12.39 -4.40 3.82
N ILE A 76 -11.86 -3.21 3.60
CA ILE A 76 -11.29 -2.33 4.64
C ILE A 76 -12.22 -1.14 4.78
N THR A 77 -12.88 -1.01 5.94
CA THR A 77 -13.94 -0.02 6.17
C THR A 77 -13.52 1.02 7.20
N ALA A 78 -13.75 2.29 6.88
CA ALA A 78 -13.41 3.45 7.69
C ALA A 78 -14.55 4.49 7.74
N LYS A 79 -14.60 5.31 8.80
CA LYS A 79 -15.63 6.36 8.98
C LYS A 79 -15.07 7.79 9.15
N GLY A 80 -13.78 7.96 8.98
CA GLY A 80 -13.01 9.18 9.18
C GLY A 80 -11.68 8.79 9.80
N THR A 81 -10.69 8.46 8.95
CA THR A 81 -9.54 7.65 9.32
C THR A 81 -8.42 7.91 8.32
N ALA A 82 -7.19 7.94 8.78
CA ALA A 82 -6.03 7.99 7.92
C ALA A 82 -5.28 6.65 7.97
N PHE A 83 -5.10 6.00 6.81
CA PHE A 83 -4.49 4.67 6.72
C PHE A 83 -3.88 4.40 5.34
N ASN A 84 -2.92 3.48 5.31
CA ASN A 84 -2.28 2.97 4.10
C ASN A 84 -2.77 1.56 3.79
N VAL A 85 -2.98 1.25 2.53
CA VAL A 85 -3.22 -0.12 2.05
C VAL A 85 -2.21 -0.42 0.96
N ARG A 86 -1.55 -1.59 1.08
CA ARG A 86 -0.64 -2.13 0.09
C ARG A 86 -1.15 -3.48 -0.38
N ALA A 87 -1.46 -3.59 -1.68
CA ALA A 87 -2.09 -4.75 -2.30
C ALA A 87 -1.61 -4.91 -3.76
N TYR A 88 -0.30 -5.08 -3.96
CA TYR A 88 0.26 -5.38 -5.28
C TYR A 88 0.00 -6.85 -5.65
N LEU A 89 -0.34 -7.09 -6.91
CA LEU A 89 -0.73 -8.43 -7.39
C LEU A 89 0.43 -9.44 -7.40
N ASP A 90 1.66 -8.96 -7.47
CA ASP A 90 2.89 -9.77 -7.45
C ASP A 90 3.43 -9.99 -6.03
N GLU A 91 2.69 -9.56 -5.01
CA GLU A 91 3.01 -9.76 -3.60
C GLU A 91 2.04 -10.76 -2.95
N ASN A 92 2.57 -11.60 -2.05
CA ASN A 92 1.78 -12.61 -1.35
C ASN A 92 0.99 -12.04 -0.16
N TYR A 93 1.27 -10.79 0.23
CA TYR A 93 0.66 -10.15 1.37
C TYR A 93 -0.07 -8.88 0.95
N ILE A 94 -1.24 -8.69 1.54
CA ILE A 94 -1.94 -7.41 1.56
C ILE A 94 -1.74 -6.82 2.95
N SER A 95 -1.27 -5.59 3.05
CA SER A 95 -1.08 -4.94 4.34
C SER A 95 -1.90 -3.67 4.48
N THR A 96 -2.42 -3.43 5.68
CA THR A 96 -3.10 -2.19 6.06
C THR A 96 -2.41 -1.62 7.28
N THR A 97 -1.96 -0.37 7.21
CA THR A 97 -1.30 0.34 8.32
C THR A 97 -2.17 1.52 8.74
N LEU A 98 -2.58 1.54 10.00
CA LEU A 98 -3.46 2.59 10.53
C LEU A 98 -2.64 3.67 11.22
N THR A 99 -2.76 4.91 10.74
CA THR A 99 -2.09 6.08 11.33
C THR A 99 -3.02 6.86 12.26
N GLU A 100 -4.32 6.97 11.93
CA GLU A 100 -5.28 7.71 12.74
C GLU A 100 -6.69 7.11 12.61
N GLY A 101 -7.47 7.13 13.72
CA GLY A 101 -8.86 6.74 13.74
C GLY A 101 -9.08 5.26 14.03
N LYS A 102 -10.01 4.62 13.33
CA LYS A 102 -10.37 3.20 13.48
C LYS A 102 -10.71 2.60 12.12
N VAL A 103 -10.24 1.39 11.89
CA VAL A 103 -10.50 0.60 10.69
C VAL A 103 -11.05 -0.76 11.07
N GLU A 104 -12.05 -1.22 10.32
CA GLU A 104 -12.50 -2.60 10.31
C GLU A 104 -12.01 -3.28 9.03
N ILE A 105 -11.35 -4.43 9.18
CA ILE A 105 -10.90 -5.26 8.06
C ILE A 105 -11.70 -6.55 8.07
N LYS A 106 -12.36 -6.84 6.97
CA LYS A 106 -13.07 -8.09 6.73
C LYS A 106 -12.24 -8.95 5.77
N THR A 107 -11.82 -10.10 6.25
CA THR A 107 -11.19 -11.17 5.46
C THR A 107 -12.25 -12.23 5.11
N PRO A 108 -11.94 -13.23 4.28
CA PRO A 108 -12.84 -14.37 4.06
C PRO A 108 -13.18 -15.14 5.34
N ASN A 109 -12.29 -15.14 6.34
CA ASN A 109 -12.38 -16.00 7.52
C ASN A 109 -12.78 -15.26 8.80
N GLU A 110 -12.49 -13.96 8.91
CA GLU A 110 -12.67 -13.20 10.16
C GLU A 110 -12.86 -11.71 9.91
N THR A 111 -13.28 -11.00 10.96
CA THR A 111 -13.35 -9.54 11.00
C THR A 111 -12.40 -9.04 12.09
N MET A 112 -11.54 -8.10 11.74
CA MET A 112 -10.53 -7.51 12.62
C MET A 112 -10.79 -6.02 12.80
N HIS A 113 -10.46 -5.48 13.96
CA HIS A 113 -10.53 -4.04 14.23
C HIS A 113 -9.13 -3.52 14.55
N MET A 114 -8.75 -2.42 13.91
CA MET A 114 -7.44 -1.80 14.08
C MET A 114 -7.51 -0.54 14.92
N LEU A 115 -6.47 -0.34 15.71
CA LEU A 115 -6.15 0.89 16.42
C LEU A 115 -4.93 1.58 15.78
N PRO A 116 -4.73 2.89 15.99
CA PRO A 116 -3.55 3.60 15.52
C PRO A 116 -2.25 2.90 15.94
N ASN A 117 -1.25 2.94 15.07
CA ASN A 117 0.01 2.22 15.21
C ASN A 117 -0.12 0.69 15.13
N GLU A 118 -1.13 0.21 14.45
CA GLU A 118 -1.21 -1.20 14.09
C GLU A 118 -1.07 -1.38 12.58
N ARG A 119 -0.47 -2.51 12.19
CA ARG A 119 -0.45 -3.03 10.83
C ARG A 119 -1.05 -4.43 10.82
N VAL A 120 -2.03 -4.65 9.97
CA VAL A 120 -2.53 -5.98 9.66
C VAL A 120 -1.87 -6.45 8.37
N GLU A 121 -1.31 -7.66 8.40
CA GLU A 121 -0.77 -8.36 7.24
C GLU A 121 -1.62 -9.60 6.96
N TYR A 122 -2.17 -9.67 5.76
CA TYR A 122 -2.97 -10.79 5.29
C TYR A 122 -2.23 -11.53 4.20
N ASN A 123 -1.98 -12.81 4.42
CA ASN A 123 -1.38 -13.69 3.43
C ASN A 123 -2.45 -14.23 2.47
N SER A 124 -2.35 -13.87 1.19
CA SER A 124 -3.33 -14.23 0.15
C SER A 124 -3.31 -15.72 -0.20
N GLN A 125 -2.22 -16.44 0.07
CA GLN A 125 -2.09 -17.86 -0.26
C GLN A 125 -2.74 -18.76 0.78
N ASN A 126 -2.43 -18.56 2.06
CA ASN A 126 -2.94 -19.39 3.15
C ASN A 126 -4.17 -18.77 3.86
N LYS A 127 -4.61 -17.59 3.44
CA LYS A 127 -5.80 -16.88 3.95
C LYS A 127 -5.74 -16.58 5.46
N THR A 128 -4.54 -16.30 5.98
CA THR A 128 -4.33 -15.94 7.38
C THR A 128 -3.99 -14.46 7.51
N ALA A 129 -4.46 -13.86 8.60
CA ALA A 129 -4.13 -12.49 8.96
C ALA A 129 -3.40 -12.42 10.29
N SER A 130 -2.54 -11.44 10.46
CA SER A 130 -1.87 -11.13 11.73
C SER A 130 -1.81 -9.64 11.96
N THR A 131 -1.85 -9.23 13.24
CA THR A 131 -1.70 -7.84 13.66
C THR A 131 -0.33 -7.61 14.26
N ILE A 132 0.36 -6.59 13.77
CA ILE A 132 1.69 -6.14 14.22
C ILE A 132 1.52 -4.76 14.86
N LYS A 133 2.02 -4.59 16.07
CA LYS A 133 2.10 -3.27 16.73
C LYS A 133 3.38 -2.56 16.28
N LEU A 134 3.22 -1.34 15.82
CA LEU A 134 4.32 -0.48 15.36
C LEU A 134 4.64 0.55 16.44
N GLU A 135 5.89 0.94 16.56
CA GLU A 135 6.28 2.07 17.41
C GLU A 135 5.69 3.38 16.88
N ASN A 136 5.70 3.55 15.54
CA ASN A 136 5.14 4.70 14.87
C ASN A 136 4.71 4.33 13.44
N ALA A 137 3.40 4.28 13.19
CA ALA A 137 2.83 3.95 11.88
C ALA A 137 3.23 4.95 10.77
N ILE A 138 3.48 6.22 11.12
CA ILE A 138 3.89 7.25 10.14
C ILE A 138 5.22 6.88 9.47
N LEU A 139 6.12 6.20 10.20
CA LEU A 139 7.39 5.76 9.63
C LEU A 139 7.23 4.65 8.58
N SER A 140 6.16 3.86 8.68
CA SER A 140 5.84 2.81 7.70
C SER A 140 5.24 3.36 6.40
N VAL A 141 4.77 4.60 6.40
CA VAL A 141 4.25 5.32 5.23
C VAL A 141 5.23 6.38 4.73
N GLY A 142 6.52 6.20 4.98
CA GLY A 142 7.59 7.12 4.60
C GLY A 142 7.62 7.45 3.10
N TRP A 143 7.08 6.56 2.27
CA TRP A 143 6.98 6.77 0.82
C TRP A 143 6.19 8.04 0.44
N LEU A 144 5.30 8.52 1.31
CA LEU A 144 4.60 9.81 1.13
C LEU A 144 5.59 10.98 1.07
N ASN A 145 6.71 10.89 1.77
CA ASN A 145 7.78 11.88 1.86
C ASN A 145 9.06 11.44 1.13
N ASP A 146 8.91 10.63 0.06
CA ASP A 146 10.05 10.14 -0.73
C ASP A 146 11.10 9.38 0.10
N GLN A 147 10.65 8.61 1.10
CA GLN A 147 11.52 7.77 1.92
C GLN A 147 11.19 6.30 1.71
N LEU A 148 12.18 5.50 1.39
CA LEU A 148 12.11 4.05 1.32
C LEU A 148 12.41 3.47 2.70
N SER A 149 11.47 2.76 3.29
CA SER A 149 11.61 2.13 4.60
C SER A 149 11.48 0.62 4.47
N PHE A 150 12.46 -0.10 4.97
CA PHE A 150 12.53 -1.56 4.96
C PHE A 150 12.75 -2.08 6.37
N GLU A 151 11.99 -3.06 6.78
CA GLU A 151 12.10 -3.73 8.06
C GLU A 151 12.17 -5.24 7.84
N SER A 152 13.37 -5.81 7.95
CA SER A 152 13.63 -7.22 7.65
C SER A 152 13.09 -7.67 6.28
N ALA A 153 13.04 -6.75 5.31
CA ALA A 153 12.57 -7.04 3.96
C ALA A 153 13.58 -7.89 3.20
N THR A 154 13.11 -8.83 2.40
CA THR A 154 13.98 -9.57 1.49
C THR A 154 14.52 -8.64 0.40
N LEU A 155 15.69 -8.95 -0.17
CA LEU A 155 16.20 -8.17 -1.31
C LEU A 155 15.28 -8.26 -2.53
N ALA A 156 14.49 -9.32 -2.67
CA ALA A 156 13.43 -9.40 -3.67
C ALA A 156 12.35 -8.32 -3.44
N GLU A 157 11.89 -8.13 -2.21
CA GLU A 157 10.94 -7.07 -1.85
C GLU A 157 11.55 -5.68 -2.03
N VAL A 158 12.81 -5.48 -1.64
CA VAL A 158 13.55 -4.24 -1.89
C VAL A 158 13.62 -3.95 -3.39
N ALA A 159 14.00 -4.93 -4.21
CA ALA A 159 14.10 -4.81 -5.66
C ALA A 159 12.74 -4.46 -6.30
N ASN A 160 11.65 -5.07 -5.85
CA ASN A 160 10.30 -4.76 -6.33
C ASN A 160 9.93 -3.30 -6.04
N ASN A 161 10.21 -2.82 -4.82
CA ASN A 161 9.98 -1.42 -4.45
C ASN A 161 10.78 -0.45 -5.33
N LEU A 162 12.08 -0.71 -5.53
CA LEU A 162 12.95 0.10 -6.39
C LEU A 162 12.51 0.04 -7.85
N SER A 163 12.14 -1.13 -8.35
CA SER A 163 11.65 -1.32 -9.72
C SER A 163 10.41 -0.49 -10.00
N ARG A 164 9.48 -0.40 -9.03
CA ARG A 164 8.30 0.46 -9.14
C ARG A 164 8.66 1.94 -9.03
N ALA A 165 9.45 2.31 -8.02
CA ALA A 165 9.77 3.70 -7.72
C ALA A 165 10.61 4.38 -8.84
N TYR A 166 11.49 3.64 -9.51
CA TYR A 166 12.40 4.18 -10.53
C TYR A 166 12.07 3.71 -11.95
N ASN A 167 11.00 2.94 -12.14
CA ASN A 167 10.62 2.35 -13.42
C ASN A 167 11.77 1.59 -14.10
N ILE A 168 12.39 0.69 -13.37
CA ILE A 168 13.51 -0.15 -13.82
C ILE A 168 13.21 -1.62 -13.67
N VAL A 169 14.03 -2.46 -14.25
CA VAL A 169 14.09 -3.91 -14.02
C VAL A 169 15.35 -4.22 -13.24
N ILE A 170 15.22 -5.00 -12.17
CA ILE A 170 16.35 -5.49 -11.36
C ILE A 170 16.42 -7.00 -11.52
N GLU A 171 17.58 -7.47 -11.98
CA GLU A 171 17.86 -8.90 -12.13
C GLU A 171 18.87 -9.34 -11.07
N PHE A 172 18.67 -10.52 -10.53
CA PHE A 172 19.56 -11.11 -9.54
C PHE A 172 20.49 -12.14 -10.21
N SER A 173 21.77 -12.07 -9.88
CA SER A 173 22.75 -13.04 -10.38
C SER A 173 22.58 -14.45 -9.81
N SER A 174 21.91 -14.61 -8.68
CA SER A 174 21.55 -15.89 -8.08
C SER A 174 20.29 -15.79 -7.23
N GLU A 175 19.54 -16.90 -7.10
CA GLU A 175 18.34 -16.97 -6.27
C GLU A 175 18.63 -16.75 -4.78
N SER A 176 19.79 -17.19 -4.29
CA SER A 176 20.16 -17.06 -2.88
C SER A 176 20.28 -15.61 -2.41
N ILE A 177 20.56 -14.66 -3.30
CA ILE A 177 20.63 -13.23 -2.97
C ILE A 177 19.25 -12.68 -2.65
N LYS A 178 18.20 -13.17 -3.30
CA LYS A 178 16.82 -12.68 -3.12
C LYS A 178 16.32 -12.79 -1.69
N GLU A 179 16.74 -13.85 -0.98
CA GLU A 179 16.30 -14.18 0.38
C GLU A 179 17.05 -13.41 1.47
N GLN A 180 18.14 -12.73 1.12
CA GLN A 180 18.87 -11.89 2.09
C GLN A 180 17.98 -10.75 2.55
N ARG A 181 18.11 -10.37 3.83
CA ARG A 181 17.25 -9.37 4.44
C ARG A 181 17.96 -8.06 4.67
N TYR A 182 17.21 -7.00 4.46
CA TYR A 182 17.63 -5.63 4.66
C TYR A 182 16.70 -4.90 5.62
N THR A 183 17.29 -4.13 6.54
CA THR A 183 16.56 -3.20 7.40
C THR A 183 17.24 -1.84 7.31
N GLY A 184 16.47 -0.82 6.96
CA GLY A 184 16.98 0.54 6.85
C GLY A 184 15.96 1.51 6.27
N ARG A 185 16.30 2.79 6.37
CA ARG A 185 15.57 3.89 5.74
C ARG A 185 16.50 4.64 4.82
N ILE A 186 16.05 4.92 3.62
CA ILE A 186 16.83 5.56 2.58
C ILE A 186 15.98 6.66 1.97
N ASP A 187 16.52 7.87 1.90
CA ASP A 187 15.87 8.96 1.17
C ASP A 187 15.90 8.65 -0.33
N ASN A 188 14.75 8.76 -0.97
CA ASN A 188 14.54 8.38 -2.37
C ASN A 188 14.98 9.51 -3.32
N ASN A 189 16.27 9.88 -3.27
CA ASN A 189 16.82 11.01 -4.06
C ASN A 189 17.22 10.59 -5.46
N SER A 190 18.00 9.54 -5.60
CA SER A 190 18.41 8.96 -6.89
C SER A 190 18.66 7.47 -6.76
N LEU A 191 18.37 6.73 -7.82
CA LEU A 191 18.64 5.29 -7.89
C LEU A 191 20.09 4.96 -7.56
N HIS A 192 21.05 5.70 -8.13
CA HIS A 192 22.47 5.49 -7.86
C HIS A 192 22.81 5.64 -6.37
N SER A 193 22.29 6.66 -5.71
CA SER A 193 22.49 6.87 -4.27
C SER A 193 21.91 5.74 -3.44
N VAL A 194 20.69 5.28 -3.77
CA VAL A 194 20.04 4.17 -3.10
C VAL A 194 20.81 2.87 -3.26
N LEU A 195 21.23 2.52 -4.48
CA LEU A 195 22.01 1.31 -4.75
C LEU A 195 23.38 1.36 -4.06
N ARG A 196 24.02 2.53 -4.02
CA ARG A 196 25.28 2.72 -3.29
C ARG A 196 25.11 2.49 -1.79
N ILE A 197 24.04 3.01 -1.17
CA ILE A 197 23.76 2.79 0.26
C ILE A 197 23.52 1.30 0.50
N LEU A 198 22.73 0.63 -0.33
CA LEU A 198 22.48 -0.81 -0.23
C LEU A 198 23.78 -1.61 -0.31
N SER A 199 24.68 -1.30 -1.24
CA SER A 199 25.95 -2.01 -1.39
C SER A 199 26.94 -1.75 -0.23
N LEU A 200 26.83 -0.62 0.45
CA LEU A 200 27.66 -0.30 1.63
C LEU A 200 27.15 -0.96 2.92
N THR A 201 25.86 -1.26 2.97
CA THR A 201 25.15 -1.73 4.19
C THR A 201 24.67 -3.17 4.11
N SER A 202 24.83 -3.82 2.97
CA SER A 202 24.50 -5.24 2.73
C SER A 202 25.57 -5.90 1.85
N PRO A 203 25.74 -7.22 1.90
CA PRO A 203 26.78 -7.93 1.14
C PRO A 203 26.37 -8.12 -0.34
N VAL A 204 25.95 -7.06 -1.01
CA VAL A 204 25.54 -7.09 -2.43
C VAL A 204 26.31 -6.06 -3.24
N GLU A 205 26.59 -6.40 -4.50
CA GLU A 205 27.16 -5.51 -5.49
C GLU A 205 26.16 -5.32 -6.63
N TYR A 206 26.20 -4.16 -7.27
CA TYR A 206 25.36 -3.85 -8.42
C TYR A 206 26.22 -3.40 -9.62
N LYS A 207 25.72 -3.62 -10.82
CA LYS A 207 26.35 -3.22 -12.07
C LYS A 207 25.41 -2.34 -12.89
#